data_8fc4878b7356b196c1b4cdae667a389d
#
_entry.id   8fc4878b7356b196c1b4cdae667a389d
#
_cell.length_a   1.000
_cell.length_b   1.000
_cell.length_c   1.000
_cell.angle_alpha   90.00
_cell.angle_beta   90.00
_cell.angle_gamma   90.00
#
_symmetry.space_group_name_H-M   'P 1'
#
loop_
_entity.id
_entity.type
_entity.pdbx_description
1 polymer ?
#
loop_
_entity_poly.entity_id
_entity_poly.type
_entity_poly.pdbx_seq_one_letter_code
_entity_poly.pdbx_strand_id
1 'polypeptide(L)'
;MEASLRRKHEEIELLEKGGANEDDINAAKAKYRALSNEYAAFSKAMNLPQQRDRISIDGRKGVDVSFGKQAEKAENPVAKSAESGIIYTGDGRMALEYQRYGRNKDTLVNKTYIDSGEYRRKFDNATENAFVNKSLYDSAKASLKHRSGTLYEDMYWIDGNSGKVIFSVTDSTTEEGIPYTDSIKRHVKASNNIITIHSHPGSMPPSASDLNSNFFNNYKLGFVACHNGRVFGYTSDEAISEELYTMYIQKYINEGCDDFTAQMNALNRLSENYKIKIWEVSHNG
;
A
#
# COMPACT_ATOMS: atom_id res chain seq x y z
N MET A 1 -1.50 6.61 -14.52
CA MET A 1 -0.41 7.52 -14.90
C MET A 1 -0.90 8.83 -15.50
N GLU A 2 -1.73 8.82 -16.51
CA GLU A 2 -2.35 10.05 -17.06
C GLU A 2 -2.94 10.92 -15.95
N ALA A 3 -3.67 10.33 -15.02
CA ALA A 3 -4.21 11.02 -13.85
C ALA A 3 -3.12 11.64 -12.95
N SER A 4 -1.97 10.99 -12.81
CA SER A 4 -0.86 11.51 -11.99
C SER A 4 -0.12 12.64 -12.67
N LEU A 5 0.15 12.52 -13.97
CA LEU A 5 0.73 13.61 -14.76
C LEU A 5 -0.21 14.80 -14.82
N ARG A 6 -1.53 14.56 -14.97
CA ARG A 6 -2.55 15.61 -14.94
C ARG A 6 -2.56 16.36 -13.60
N ARG A 7 -2.54 15.64 -12.45
CA ARG A 7 -2.48 16.26 -11.12
C ARG A 7 -1.20 17.08 -10.92
N LYS A 8 -0.05 16.55 -11.34
CA LYS A 8 1.22 17.32 -11.26
C LYS A 8 1.19 18.56 -12.16
N HIS A 9 0.49 18.48 -13.27
CA HIS A 9 0.26 19.65 -14.12
C HIS A 9 -0.67 20.67 -13.45
N GLU A 10 -1.79 20.22 -12.87
CA GLU A 10 -2.71 21.06 -12.09
C GLU A 10 -2.01 21.70 -10.88
N GLU A 11 -1.10 20.97 -10.21
CA GLU A 11 -0.26 21.52 -9.12
C GLU A 11 0.61 22.68 -9.61
N ILE A 12 1.25 22.55 -10.78
CA ILE A 12 2.03 23.61 -11.40
C ILE A 12 1.15 24.83 -11.71
N GLU A 13 -0.01 24.62 -12.32
CA GLU A 13 -0.96 25.70 -12.61
C GLU A 13 -1.44 26.43 -11.34
N LEU A 14 -1.67 25.69 -10.25
CA LEU A 14 -2.06 26.28 -8.96
C LEU A 14 -0.94 27.12 -8.35
N LEU A 15 0.32 26.66 -8.44
CA LEU A 15 1.49 27.41 -7.98
C LEU A 15 1.67 28.71 -8.80
N GLU A 16 1.51 28.63 -10.12
CA GLU A 16 1.61 29.80 -11.00
C GLU A 16 0.49 30.83 -10.72
N LYS A 17 -0.77 30.36 -10.59
CA LYS A 17 -1.92 31.21 -10.28
C LYS A 17 -1.89 31.76 -8.85
N GLY A 18 -1.31 30.99 -7.89
CA GLY A 18 -1.19 31.38 -6.49
C GLY A 18 -0.04 32.34 -6.19
N GLY A 19 0.79 32.71 -7.18
CA GLY A 19 1.92 33.63 -7.01
C GLY A 19 3.05 32.99 -6.18
N ALA A 20 3.25 31.69 -6.25
CA ALA A 20 4.40 31.01 -5.65
C ALA A 20 5.70 31.55 -6.22
N ASN A 21 6.82 31.42 -5.49
CA ASN A 21 8.10 31.86 -5.99
C ASN A 21 8.54 31.05 -7.23
N GLU A 22 9.39 31.65 -8.04
CA GLU A 22 9.84 31.07 -9.31
C GLU A 22 10.62 29.75 -9.12
N ASP A 23 11.35 29.62 -8.00
CA ASP A 23 12.13 28.42 -7.68
C ASP A 23 11.21 27.22 -7.39
N ASP A 24 10.11 27.41 -6.64
CA ASP A 24 9.13 26.37 -6.35
C ASP A 24 8.42 25.91 -7.62
N ILE A 25 8.03 26.86 -8.49
CA ILE A 25 7.42 26.57 -9.79
C ILE A 25 8.39 25.77 -10.68
N ASN A 26 9.66 26.19 -10.75
CA ASN A 26 10.67 25.50 -11.52
C ASN A 26 10.98 24.11 -10.99
N ALA A 27 10.99 23.90 -9.67
CA ALA A 27 11.15 22.60 -9.03
C ALA A 27 9.97 21.66 -9.37
N ALA A 28 8.73 22.14 -9.30
CA ALA A 28 7.56 21.37 -9.68
C ALA A 28 7.58 20.99 -11.17
N LYS A 29 7.95 21.92 -12.06
CA LYS A 29 8.12 21.66 -13.50
C LYS A 29 9.22 20.64 -13.79
N ALA A 30 10.34 20.70 -13.06
CA ALA A 30 11.43 19.73 -13.20
C ALA A 30 11.00 18.31 -12.82
N LYS A 31 10.26 18.16 -11.71
CA LYS A 31 9.69 16.88 -11.29
C LYS A 31 8.70 16.32 -12.32
N TYR A 32 7.80 17.14 -12.84
CA TYR A 32 6.87 16.74 -13.90
C TYR A 32 7.61 16.23 -15.15
N ARG A 33 8.65 16.97 -15.60
CA ARG A 33 9.44 16.57 -16.77
C ARG A 33 10.17 15.25 -16.54
N ALA A 34 10.76 15.03 -15.36
CA ALA A 34 11.43 13.79 -15.03
C ALA A 34 10.46 12.61 -15.10
N LEU A 35 9.30 12.73 -14.47
CA LEU A 35 8.25 11.71 -14.45
C LEU A 35 7.72 11.40 -15.87
N SER A 36 7.50 12.44 -16.67
CA SER A 36 7.05 12.31 -18.07
C SER A 36 8.07 11.58 -18.94
N ASN A 37 9.37 11.89 -18.77
CA ASN A 37 10.45 11.25 -19.53
C ASN A 37 10.63 9.78 -19.14
N GLU A 38 10.57 9.47 -17.84
CA GLU A 38 10.63 8.07 -17.36
C GLU A 38 9.48 7.23 -17.93
N TYR A 39 8.28 7.79 -17.95
CA TYR A 39 7.14 7.10 -18.53
C TYR A 39 7.28 6.88 -20.04
N ALA A 40 7.73 7.89 -20.77
CA ALA A 40 7.96 7.78 -22.20
C ALA A 40 9.00 6.69 -22.53
N ALA A 41 10.08 6.63 -21.74
CA ALA A 41 11.11 5.60 -21.88
C ALA A 41 10.55 4.20 -21.60
N PHE A 42 9.76 4.04 -20.55
CA PHE A 42 9.12 2.78 -20.22
C PHE A 42 8.13 2.32 -21.30
N SER A 43 7.23 3.20 -21.74
CA SER A 43 6.25 2.89 -22.79
C SER A 43 6.95 2.42 -24.08
N LYS A 44 8.08 3.02 -24.40
CA LYS A 44 8.92 2.62 -25.52
C LYS A 44 9.55 1.24 -25.33
N ALA A 45 10.09 0.98 -24.11
CA ALA A 45 10.71 -0.30 -23.78
C ALA A 45 9.72 -1.46 -23.78
N MET A 46 8.48 -1.21 -23.39
CA MET A 46 7.41 -2.22 -23.32
C MET A 46 6.63 -2.40 -24.64
N ASN A 47 7.00 -1.71 -25.71
CA ASN A 47 6.28 -1.75 -27.00
C ASN A 47 4.77 -1.46 -26.88
N LEU A 48 4.38 -0.67 -25.91
CA LEU A 48 2.96 -0.32 -25.72
C LEU A 48 2.46 0.57 -26.85
N PRO A 49 1.21 0.37 -27.34
CA PRO A 49 0.62 1.27 -28.32
C PRO A 49 0.58 2.70 -27.80
N GLN A 50 1.12 3.64 -28.56
CA GLN A 50 1.26 5.01 -28.10
C GLN A 50 0.05 5.86 -28.54
N GLN A 51 -0.69 6.41 -27.58
CA GLN A 51 -1.63 7.49 -27.81
C GLN A 51 -0.90 8.81 -27.48
N ARG A 52 -0.86 9.75 -28.45
CA ARG A 52 -0.11 11.00 -28.28
C ARG A 52 -1.04 12.10 -27.78
N ASP A 53 -0.95 12.42 -26.50
CA ASP A 53 -1.47 13.66 -25.96
C ASP A 53 -0.32 14.67 -25.78
N ARG A 54 -0.49 15.86 -26.33
CA ARG A 54 0.49 16.93 -26.19
C ARG A 54 0.12 17.81 -25.01
N ILE A 55 0.91 17.73 -23.95
CA ILE A 55 0.81 18.64 -22.82
C ILE A 55 1.91 19.70 -23.01
N SER A 56 1.51 20.96 -23.20
CA SER A 56 2.43 22.08 -23.36
C SER A 56 2.76 22.69 -21.98
N ILE A 57 4.03 22.80 -21.67
CA ILE A 57 4.55 23.48 -20.49
C ILE A 57 5.51 24.57 -20.98
N ASP A 58 5.36 25.80 -20.48
CA ASP A 58 6.18 26.96 -20.80
C ASP A 58 6.11 27.46 -22.27
N GLY A 59 4.97 27.27 -22.94
CA GLY A 59 4.78 27.74 -24.33
C GLY A 59 5.73 27.09 -25.36
N ARG A 60 6.56 26.12 -24.96
CA ARG A 60 7.35 25.27 -25.86
C ARG A 60 6.53 24.06 -26.25
N LYS A 61 6.76 23.53 -27.45
CA LYS A 61 6.14 22.27 -27.88
C LYS A 61 6.38 21.22 -26.78
N GLY A 62 5.29 20.76 -26.17
CA GLY A 62 5.32 19.83 -25.06
C GLY A 62 6.04 18.53 -25.41
N VAL A 63 6.53 17.84 -24.40
CA VAL A 63 7.03 16.48 -24.53
C VAL A 63 5.87 15.61 -24.98
N ASP A 64 6.02 14.88 -26.10
CA ASP A 64 5.02 13.89 -26.53
C ASP A 64 4.98 12.77 -25.50
N VAL A 65 3.95 12.77 -24.64
CA VAL A 65 3.70 11.69 -23.70
C VAL A 65 2.81 10.68 -24.39
N SER A 66 3.32 9.48 -24.60
CA SER A 66 2.63 8.41 -25.28
C SER A 66 2.02 7.46 -24.25
N PHE A 67 0.71 7.29 -24.25
CA PHE A 67 0.01 6.39 -23.35
C PHE A 67 -0.40 5.10 -24.09
N GLY A 68 -0.14 3.95 -23.48
CA GLY A 68 -0.65 2.69 -23.99
C GLY A 68 -2.17 2.60 -23.87
N LYS A 69 -2.85 2.11 -24.90
CA LYS A 69 -4.23 1.67 -24.75
C LYS A 69 -4.26 0.53 -23.74
N GLN A 70 -5.24 0.59 -22.83
CA GLN A 70 -5.54 -0.57 -21.97
C GLN A 70 -5.65 -1.81 -22.85
N ALA A 71 -4.88 -2.83 -22.53
CA ALA A 71 -5.08 -4.15 -23.10
C ALA A 71 -6.52 -4.57 -22.77
N GLU A 72 -7.28 -4.96 -23.80
CA GLU A 72 -8.56 -5.61 -23.60
C GLU A 72 -8.37 -6.73 -22.57
N LYS A 73 -9.30 -6.78 -21.60
CA LYS A 73 -9.34 -7.79 -20.54
C LYS A 73 -9.02 -9.16 -21.15
N ALA A 74 -7.82 -9.67 -20.86
CA ALA A 74 -7.59 -11.08 -20.95
C ALA A 74 -8.54 -11.73 -19.94
N GLU A 75 -9.51 -12.50 -20.44
CA GLU A 75 -10.35 -13.32 -19.59
C GLU A 75 -9.43 -14.18 -18.74
N ASN A 76 -9.42 -13.90 -17.44
CA ASN A 76 -8.73 -14.75 -16.47
C ASN A 76 -9.27 -16.17 -16.66
N PRO A 77 -8.42 -17.17 -16.92
CA PRO A 77 -8.87 -18.54 -16.88
C PRO A 77 -9.42 -18.77 -15.47
N VAL A 78 -10.71 -19.10 -15.40
CA VAL A 78 -11.39 -19.49 -14.16
C VAL A 78 -10.55 -20.57 -13.52
N ALA A 79 -9.82 -20.22 -12.46
CA ALA A 79 -9.17 -21.20 -11.60
C ALA A 79 -10.31 -22.09 -11.09
N LYS A 80 -10.28 -23.36 -11.49
CA LYS A 80 -11.18 -24.38 -10.91
C LYS A 80 -10.96 -24.34 -9.40
N SER A 81 -11.92 -23.78 -8.67
CA SER A 81 -11.96 -23.86 -7.23
C SER A 81 -11.86 -25.34 -6.86
N ALA A 82 -10.76 -25.71 -6.19
CA ALA A 82 -10.75 -26.93 -5.44
C ALA A 82 -11.94 -26.82 -4.47
N GLU A 83 -12.85 -27.77 -4.51
CA GLU A 83 -13.96 -27.89 -3.57
C GLU A 83 -13.38 -28.01 -2.15
N SER A 84 -13.12 -26.87 -1.52
CA SER A 84 -12.91 -26.81 -0.08
C SER A 84 -14.29 -26.87 0.55
N GLY A 85 -14.61 -28.00 1.18
CA GLY A 85 -15.84 -28.16 1.93
C GLY A 85 -15.98 -27.06 2.96
N ILE A 86 -16.89 -26.12 2.73
CA ILE A 86 -17.23 -25.06 3.67
C ILE A 86 -18.04 -25.75 4.78
N ILE A 87 -17.44 -25.89 5.96
CA ILE A 87 -18.16 -26.35 7.15
C ILE A 87 -18.77 -25.12 7.80
N TYR A 88 -20.08 -24.98 7.71
CA TYR A 88 -20.83 -23.99 8.49
C TYR A 88 -21.01 -24.50 9.91
N THR A 89 -20.59 -23.73 10.89
CA THR A 89 -21.03 -23.93 12.27
C THR A 89 -22.48 -23.45 12.42
N GLY A 90 -23.26 -24.07 13.31
CA GLY A 90 -24.70 -23.80 13.43
C GLY A 90 -25.09 -22.37 13.84
N ASP A 91 -24.10 -21.46 14.05
CA ASP A 91 -24.26 -20.05 14.33
C ASP A 91 -23.93 -19.14 13.12
N GLY A 92 -23.71 -19.73 11.93
CA GLY A 92 -23.40 -19.00 10.70
C GLY A 92 -21.98 -18.43 10.63
N ARG A 93 -21.11 -18.75 11.60
CA ARG A 93 -19.70 -18.41 11.52
C ARG A 93 -18.99 -19.44 10.65
N MET A 94 -18.30 -18.96 9.61
CA MET A 94 -17.36 -19.83 8.89
C MET A 94 -16.34 -20.38 9.87
N ALA A 95 -16.10 -21.68 9.84
CA ALA A 95 -15.17 -22.32 10.75
C ALA A 95 -13.77 -21.71 10.58
N LEU A 96 -13.43 -20.80 11.46
CA LEU A 96 -12.10 -20.18 11.61
C LEU A 96 -10.98 -21.22 11.73
N GLU A 97 -11.32 -22.48 12.04
CA GLU A 97 -10.36 -23.57 12.18
C GLU A 97 -9.59 -23.89 10.89
N TYR A 98 -10.21 -23.74 9.71
CA TYR A 98 -9.51 -24.06 8.46
C TYR A 98 -8.43 -23.00 8.13
N GLN A 99 -8.65 -21.77 8.51
CA GLN A 99 -7.68 -20.67 8.32
C GLN A 99 -6.63 -20.61 9.43
N ARG A 100 -6.91 -21.18 10.59
CA ARG A 100 -5.99 -21.23 11.75
C ARG A 100 -4.76 -22.11 11.52
N TYR A 101 -4.83 -23.03 10.57
CA TYR A 101 -3.80 -24.03 10.29
C TYR A 101 -3.40 -23.99 8.82
N GLY A 102 -3.08 -22.81 8.32
CA GLY A 102 -2.50 -22.68 6.99
C GLY A 102 -1.28 -23.58 6.85
N ARG A 103 -1.16 -24.21 5.69
CA ARG A 103 -0.09 -25.19 5.39
C ARG A 103 0.98 -24.60 4.46
N ASN A 104 0.82 -23.37 4.05
CA ASN A 104 1.81 -22.72 3.21
C ASN A 104 3.05 -22.42 4.06
N LYS A 105 4.15 -23.12 3.75
CA LYS A 105 5.41 -23.01 4.50
C LYS A 105 6.06 -21.65 4.33
N ASP A 106 5.86 -20.99 3.21
CA ASP A 106 6.49 -19.71 2.87
C ASP A 106 5.86 -18.54 3.64
N THR A 107 4.62 -18.73 4.14
CA THR A 107 3.88 -17.75 4.93
C THR A 107 3.73 -18.14 6.40
N LEU A 108 4.48 -19.15 6.87
CA LEU A 108 4.50 -19.50 8.29
C LEU A 108 5.15 -18.43 9.14
N VAL A 109 4.48 -18.08 10.24
CA VAL A 109 4.96 -17.10 11.21
C VAL A 109 5.77 -17.78 12.31
N ASN A 110 6.92 -17.22 12.66
CA ASN A 110 7.66 -17.63 13.85
C ASN A 110 6.94 -17.14 15.12
N LYS A 111 6.05 -17.98 15.65
CA LYS A 111 5.22 -17.64 16.82
C LYS A 111 6.04 -17.32 18.07
N THR A 112 7.18 -17.98 18.26
CA THR A 112 8.07 -17.72 19.38
C THR A 112 8.64 -16.30 19.31
N TYR A 113 9.05 -15.86 18.11
CA TYR A 113 9.51 -14.49 17.90
C TYR A 113 8.39 -13.47 18.11
N ILE A 114 7.20 -13.71 17.53
CA ILE A 114 6.05 -12.80 17.67
C ILE A 114 5.57 -12.66 19.13
N ASP A 115 5.79 -13.70 19.97
CA ASP A 115 5.51 -13.66 21.41
C ASP A 115 6.63 -13.04 22.25
N SER A 116 7.78 -12.77 21.65
CA SER A 116 8.94 -12.26 22.37
C SER A 116 8.83 -10.78 22.76
N GLY A 117 9.58 -10.38 23.78
CA GLY A 117 9.73 -8.99 24.14
C GLY A 117 10.44 -8.17 23.05
N GLU A 118 11.28 -8.80 22.22
CA GLU A 118 11.95 -8.15 21.10
C GLU A 118 10.94 -7.66 20.07
N TYR A 119 10.00 -8.53 19.65
CA TYR A 119 8.96 -8.13 18.71
C TYR A 119 8.06 -7.04 19.28
N ARG A 120 7.68 -7.14 20.56
CA ARG A 120 6.89 -6.14 21.25
C ARG A 120 7.56 -4.77 21.23
N ARG A 121 8.86 -4.71 21.52
CA ARG A 121 9.63 -3.44 21.59
C ARG A 121 9.61 -2.66 20.27
N LYS A 122 9.38 -3.29 19.13
CA LYS A 122 9.19 -2.59 17.85
C LYS A 122 8.07 -1.55 17.91
N PHE A 123 7.06 -1.80 18.72
CA PHE A 123 5.89 -0.93 18.82
C PHE A 123 5.97 0.11 19.92
N ASP A 124 6.96 0.05 20.81
CA ASP A 124 7.02 0.94 21.99
C ASP A 124 7.06 2.44 21.61
N ASN A 125 7.64 2.76 20.44
CA ASN A 125 7.75 4.12 19.92
C ASN A 125 7.09 4.27 18.50
N ALA A 126 6.17 3.39 18.14
CA ALA A 126 5.49 3.45 16.84
C ALA A 126 4.65 4.73 16.69
N THR A 127 4.11 5.23 17.80
CA THR A 127 3.42 6.52 17.94
C THR A 127 3.78 7.17 19.29
N GLU A 128 3.36 8.41 19.49
CA GLU A 128 3.51 9.11 20.77
C GLU A 128 2.54 8.59 21.85
N ASN A 129 1.56 7.77 21.49
CA ASN A 129 0.51 7.28 22.38
C ASN A 129 0.75 5.81 22.76
N ALA A 130 1.12 5.55 24.01
CA ALA A 130 1.39 4.21 24.50
C ALA A 130 0.18 3.25 24.43
N PHE A 131 -1.06 3.75 24.50
CA PHE A 131 -2.26 2.92 24.32
C PHE A 131 -2.41 2.47 22.87
N VAL A 132 -2.12 3.36 21.91
CA VAL A 132 -2.09 3.03 20.48
C VAL A 132 -0.99 2.02 20.20
N ASN A 133 0.21 2.23 20.74
CA ASN A 133 1.35 1.34 20.57
C ASN A 133 1.04 -0.08 21.07
N LYS A 134 0.39 -0.17 22.24
CA LYS A 134 -0.08 -1.46 22.77
C LYS A 134 -1.09 -2.13 21.82
N SER A 135 -2.05 -1.39 21.32
CA SER A 135 -3.08 -1.93 20.41
C SER A 135 -2.51 -2.34 19.06
N LEU A 136 -1.53 -1.61 18.54
CA LEU A 136 -0.79 -1.99 17.34
C LEU A 136 -0.08 -3.34 17.53
N TYR A 137 0.65 -3.50 18.65
CA TYR A 137 1.29 -4.77 18.98
C TYR A 137 0.29 -5.92 19.11
N ASP A 138 -0.78 -5.72 19.90
CA ASP A 138 -1.79 -6.76 20.14
C ASP A 138 -2.49 -7.17 18.82
N SER A 139 -2.82 -6.22 17.96
CA SER A 139 -3.44 -6.47 16.65
C SER A 139 -2.47 -7.16 15.69
N ALA A 140 -1.21 -6.71 15.61
CA ALA A 140 -0.17 -7.37 14.82
C ALA A 140 0.02 -8.84 15.24
N LYS A 141 0.16 -9.07 16.54
CA LYS A 141 0.33 -10.40 17.11
C LYS A 141 -0.88 -11.29 16.83
N ALA A 142 -2.11 -10.75 16.97
CA ALA A 142 -3.34 -11.48 16.71
C ALA A 142 -3.42 -11.90 15.24
N SER A 143 -3.24 -10.95 14.30
CA SER A 143 -3.31 -11.21 12.86
C SER A 143 -2.24 -12.20 12.40
N LEU A 144 -1.01 -12.03 12.80
CA LEU A 144 0.10 -12.91 12.41
C LEU A 144 -0.11 -14.35 12.91
N LYS A 145 -0.63 -14.53 14.12
CA LYS A 145 -0.95 -15.87 14.64
C LYS A 145 -2.15 -16.49 13.93
N HIS A 146 -3.16 -15.69 13.64
CA HIS A 146 -4.37 -16.13 12.97
C HIS A 146 -4.10 -16.53 11.53
N ARG A 147 -3.35 -15.73 10.79
CA ARG A 147 -3.10 -15.91 9.37
C ARG A 147 -1.85 -16.71 9.02
N SER A 148 -1.12 -17.21 10.02
CA SER A 148 0.08 -18.02 9.81
C SER A 148 -0.16 -19.19 8.87
N GLY A 149 0.63 -19.28 7.80
CA GLY A 149 0.52 -20.34 6.78
C GLY A 149 -0.62 -20.14 5.78
N THR A 150 -1.21 -18.96 5.70
CA THR A 150 -2.24 -18.59 4.70
C THR A 150 -1.76 -17.44 3.82
N LEU A 151 -2.52 -17.11 2.77
CA LEU A 151 -2.36 -15.90 1.94
C LEU A 151 -3.40 -14.84 2.29
N TYR A 152 -4.18 -15.04 3.35
CA TYR A 152 -5.22 -14.10 3.77
C TYR A 152 -4.68 -13.07 4.75
N GLU A 153 -5.32 -11.91 4.79
CA GLU A 153 -4.96 -10.78 5.64
C GLU A 153 -6.02 -10.53 6.70
N ASP A 154 -5.57 -10.03 7.85
CA ASP A 154 -6.42 -9.41 8.85
C ASP A 154 -6.12 -7.92 8.90
N MET A 155 -7.14 -7.09 9.17
CA MET A 155 -7.00 -5.65 9.32
C MET A 155 -7.75 -5.14 10.53
N TYR A 156 -7.13 -4.16 11.22
CA TYR A 156 -7.67 -3.49 12.40
C TYR A 156 -7.62 -1.98 12.20
N TRP A 157 -8.68 -1.30 12.63
CA TRP A 157 -8.78 0.16 12.71
C TRP A 157 -8.75 0.57 14.17
N ILE A 158 -7.84 1.45 14.53
CA ILE A 158 -7.53 1.87 15.89
C ILE A 158 -7.79 3.38 15.99
N ASP A 159 -8.50 3.79 17.03
CA ASP A 159 -8.63 5.20 17.38
C ASP A 159 -7.31 5.75 17.88
N GLY A 160 -6.74 6.71 17.18
CA GLY A 160 -5.42 7.26 17.46
C GLY A 160 -5.33 8.10 18.76
N ASN A 161 -6.48 8.43 19.38
CA ASN A 161 -6.50 9.14 20.66
C ASN A 161 -6.53 8.17 21.84
N SER A 162 -7.39 7.17 21.78
CA SER A 162 -7.63 6.24 22.90
C SER A 162 -6.88 4.91 22.78
N GLY A 163 -6.41 4.56 21.59
CA GLY A 163 -5.86 3.24 21.29
C GLY A 163 -6.92 2.13 21.19
N LYS A 164 -8.22 2.47 21.24
CA LYS A 164 -9.27 1.47 21.13
C LYS A 164 -9.37 0.93 19.70
N VAL A 165 -9.41 -0.39 19.55
CA VAL A 165 -9.79 -1.01 18.26
C VAL A 165 -11.26 -0.72 18.03
N ILE A 166 -11.58 0.05 16.99
CA ILE A 166 -12.96 0.48 16.65
C ILE A 166 -13.62 -0.48 15.67
N PHE A 167 -12.81 -1.13 14.84
CA PHE A 167 -13.27 -2.13 13.87
C PHE A 167 -12.16 -3.12 13.51
N SER A 168 -12.54 -4.31 13.05
CA SER A 168 -11.59 -5.30 12.50
C SER A 168 -12.25 -6.15 11.43
N VAL A 169 -11.45 -6.62 10.46
CA VAL A 169 -11.81 -7.66 9.50
C VAL A 169 -10.81 -8.79 9.66
N THR A 170 -11.30 -9.93 10.11
CA THR A 170 -10.49 -11.13 10.38
C THR A 170 -11.06 -12.39 9.73
N ASP A 171 -12.06 -12.23 8.88
CA ASP A 171 -12.78 -13.29 8.18
C ASP A 171 -12.66 -13.18 6.65
N SER A 172 -11.78 -12.31 6.15
CA SER A 172 -11.52 -12.20 4.71
C SER A 172 -11.00 -13.51 4.15
N THR A 173 -11.60 -13.91 3.03
CA THR A 173 -11.16 -15.02 2.17
C THR A 173 -10.61 -14.54 0.84
N THR A 174 -10.34 -13.23 0.73
CA THR A 174 -9.64 -12.63 -0.40
C THR A 174 -8.14 -12.71 -0.12
N GLU A 175 -7.40 -13.34 -1.03
CA GLU A 175 -5.95 -13.40 -0.93
C GLU A 175 -5.34 -12.02 -1.16
N GLU A 176 -4.35 -11.67 -0.36
CA GLU A 176 -3.58 -10.42 -0.45
C GLU A 176 -4.47 -9.16 -0.53
N GLY A 177 -5.51 -9.10 0.29
CA GLY A 177 -6.37 -7.93 0.34
C GLY A 177 -7.52 -7.99 1.34
N ILE A 178 -8.03 -6.81 1.67
CA ILE A 178 -9.16 -6.63 2.59
C ILE A 178 -10.33 -6.00 1.83
N PRO A 179 -11.48 -6.67 1.74
CA PRO A 179 -12.67 -6.11 1.10
C PRO A 179 -13.28 -5.00 1.96
N TYR A 180 -13.42 -3.80 1.41
CA TYR A 180 -14.08 -2.67 2.07
C TYR A 180 -15.59 -2.72 1.85
N THR A 181 -16.31 -3.26 2.82
CA THR A 181 -17.78 -3.28 2.82
C THR A 181 -18.36 -1.87 3.09
N ASP A 182 -19.64 -1.67 2.76
CA ASP A 182 -20.31 -0.38 3.06
C ASP A 182 -20.39 -0.10 4.56
N SER A 183 -20.40 -1.12 5.39
CA SER A 183 -20.32 -0.98 6.85
C SER A 183 -18.97 -0.39 7.26
N ILE A 184 -17.85 -0.92 6.74
CA ILE A 184 -16.50 -0.40 6.99
C ILE A 184 -16.41 1.06 6.52
N LYS A 185 -16.83 1.35 5.30
CA LYS A 185 -16.80 2.70 4.73
C LYS A 185 -17.56 3.72 5.59
N ARG A 186 -18.71 3.33 6.16
CA ARG A 186 -19.48 4.19 7.06
C ARG A 186 -18.76 4.47 8.37
N HIS A 187 -18.17 3.45 9.00
CA HIS A 187 -17.42 3.60 10.25
C HIS A 187 -16.17 4.47 10.05
N VAL A 188 -15.44 4.25 8.96
CA VAL A 188 -14.26 5.04 8.60
C VAL A 188 -14.61 6.50 8.40
N LYS A 189 -15.69 6.81 7.66
CA LYS A 189 -16.16 8.20 7.45
C LYS A 189 -16.63 8.91 8.72
N ALA A 190 -17.13 8.17 9.69
CA ALA A 190 -17.61 8.71 10.95
C ALA A 190 -16.50 8.97 11.98
N SER A 191 -15.29 8.53 11.73
CA SER A 191 -14.17 8.56 12.67
C SER A 191 -13.05 9.45 12.16
N ASN A 192 -12.45 10.23 13.07
CA ASN A 192 -11.26 11.02 12.80
C ASN A 192 -10.07 10.39 13.52
N ASN A 193 -8.84 10.66 13.04
CA ASN A 193 -7.60 10.20 13.68
C ASN A 193 -7.50 8.67 13.74
N ILE A 194 -7.80 8.00 12.63
CA ILE A 194 -7.72 6.53 12.52
C ILE A 194 -6.29 6.13 12.21
N ILE A 195 -5.84 5.09 12.89
CA ILE A 195 -4.60 4.36 12.60
C ILE A 195 -4.98 2.95 12.20
N THR A 196 -4.37 2.43 11.14
CA THR A 196 -4.64 1.08 10.64
C THR A 196 -3.44 0.16 10.82
N ILE A 197 -3.70 -1.13 11.00
CA ILE A 197 -2.69 -2.18 10.89
C ILE A 197 -3.28 -3.41 10.22
N HIS A 198 -2.56 -3.98 9.27
CA HIS A 198 -2.93 -5.23 8.60
C HIS A 198 -1.72 -6.15 8.44
N SER A 199 -1.97 -7.42 8.15
CA SER A 199 -0.91 -8.42 7.94
C SER A 199 -0.58 -8.58 6.46
N HIS A 200 0.71 -8.77 6.13
CA HIS A 200 1.19 -9.15 4.80
C HIS A 200 1.78 -10.56 4.81
N PRO A 201 1.07 -11.56 4.27
CA PRO A 201 1.55 -12.94 4.20
C PRO A 201 2.84 -13.08 3.38
N GLY A 202 2.95 -12.41 2.27
CA GLY A 202 4.14 -12.38 1.40
C GLY A 202 5.33 -11.62 1.99
N SER A 203 5.19 -11.05 3.19
CA SER A 203 6.25 -10.28 3.88
C SER A 203 6.80 -9.09 3.07
N MET A 204 5.99 -8.54 2.20
CA MET A 204 6.30 -7.38 1.37
C MET A 204 6.03 -6.06 2.11
N PRO A 205 6.67 -4.94 1.72
CA PRO A 205 6.38 -3.62 2.25
C PRO A 205 4.96 -3.15 1.86
N PRO A 206 4.49 -1.99 2.35
CA PRO A 206 3.20 -1.43 1.93
C PRO A 206 3.09 -1.33 0.41
N SER A 207 1.94 -1.68 -0.12
CA SER A 207 1.63 -1.60 -1.56
C SER A 207 1.16 -0.19 -1.97
N ALA A 208 1.04 0.05 -3.28
CA ALA A 208 0.38 1.25 -3.79
C ALA A 208 -1.07 1.35 -3.33
N SER A 209 -1.78 0.23 -3.23
CA SER A 209 -3.15 0.17 -2.73
C SER A 209 -3.25 0.60 -1.27
N ASP A 210 -2.28 0.22 -0.42
CA ASP A 210 -2.23 0.62 0.99
C ASP A 210 -2.04 2.13 1.13
N LEU A 211 -1.11 2.71 0.37
CA LEU A 211 -0.87 4.15 0.34
C LEU A 211 -2.09 4.92 -0.17
N ASN A 212 -2.73 4.43 -1.23
CA ASN A 212 -3.95 5.01 -1.76
C ASN A 212 -5.12 4.91 -0.77
N SER A 213 -5.27 3.76 -0.09
CA SER A 213 -6.27 3.59 0.97
C SER A 213 -6.04 4.52 2.15
N ASN A 214 -4.77 4.74 2.54
CA ASN A 214 -4.39 5.69 3.59
C ASN A 214 -4.84 7.11 3.21
N PHE A 215 -4.54 7.55 2.00
CA PHE A 215 -4.93 8.87 1.50
C PHE A 215 -6.46 9.04 1.36
N PHE A 216 -7.13 8.14 0.63
CA PHE A 216 -8.56 8.30 0.32
C PHE A 216 -9.46 8.20 1.55
N ASN A 217 -9.03 7.48 2.58
CA ASN A 217 -9.77 7.36 3.84
C ASN A 217 -9.25 8.31 4.92
N ASN A 218 -8.28 9.17 4.62
CA ASN A 218 -7.69 10.14 5.54
C ASN A 218 -7.19 9.48 6.84
N TYR A 219 -6.50 8.33 6.71
CA TYR A 219 -5.89 7.68 7.86
C TYR A 219 -4.64 8.44 8.30
N LYS A 220 -4.49 8.62 9.61
CA LYS A 220 -3.33 9.30 10.19
C LYS A 220 -2.03 8.54 9.94
N LEU A 221 -2.07 7.22 10.12
CA LEU A 221 -0.96 6.30 9.94
C LEU A 221 -1.50 4.95 9.46
N GLY A 222 -0.73 4.25 8.65
CA GLY A 222 -0.93 2.84 8.34
C GLY A 222 0.27 2.01 8.80
N PHE A 223 0.01 0.77 9.19
CA PHE A 223 1.05 -0.20 9.53
C PHE A 223 0.82 -1.52 8.81
N VAL A 224 1.92 -2.16 8.43
CA VAL A 224 1.95 -3.52 7.88
C VAL A 224 2.74 -4.41 8.82
N ALA A 225 2.15 -5.52 9.28
CA ALA A 225 2.82 -6.57 10.03
C ALA A 225 3.11 -7.76 9.10
N CYS A 226 4.37 -7.98 8.77
CA CYS A 226 4.81 -9.03 7.86
C CYS A 226 4.97 -10.38 8.57
N HIS A 227 4.68 -11.48 7.88
CA HIS A 227 4.79 -12.83 8.43
C HIS A 227 6.23 -13.22 8.82
N ASN A 228 7.23 -12.58 8.21
CA ASN A 228 8.65 -12.72 8.63
C ASN A 228 9.02 -11.90 9.88
N GLY A 229 8.07 -11.17 10.47
CA GLY A 229 8.26 -10.36 11.67
C GLY A 229 8.76 -8.92 11.43
N ARG A 230 8.92 -8.48 10.18
CA ARG A 230 9.10 -7.06 9.87
C ARG A 230 7.81 -6.29 10.14
N VAL A 231 7.94 -5.01 10.42
CA VAL A 231 6.80 -4.09 10.56
C VAL A 231 7.14 -2.82 9.81
N PHE A 232 6.23 -2.33 9.00
CA PHE A 232 6.37 -1.07 8.29
C PHE A 232 5.30 -0.08 8.74
N GLY A 233 5.70 1.17 8.93
CA GLY A 233 4.78 2.30 9.06
C GLY A 233 4.76 3.09 7.76
N TYR A 234 3.61 3.71 7.45
CA TYR A 234 3.47 4.54 6.26
C TYR A 234 2.42 5.63 6.40
N THR A 235 2.59 6.69 5.62
CA THR A 235 1.57 7.74 5.40
C THR A 235 1.53 8.13 3.94
N SER A 236 0.39 8.63 3.49
CA SER A 236 0.25 9.24 2.19
C SER A 236 -0.65 10.47 2.25
N ASP A 237 -0.12 11.62 1.85
CA ASP A 237 -0.87 12.87 1.73
C ASP A 237 -1.40 13.11 0.30
N GLU A 238 -1.12 12.20 -0.62
CA GLU A 238 -1.65 12.21 -1.98
C GLU A 238 -1.75 10.80 -2.57
N ALA A 239 -2.65 10.61 -3.54
CA ALA A 239 -2.77 9.33 -4.23
C ALA A 239 -1.59 9.12 -5.19
N ILE A 240 -1.04 7.90 -5.18
CA ILE A 240 0.02 7.48 -6.10
C ILE A 240 -0.55 6.68 -7.27
N SER A 241 0.18 6.67 -8.40
CA SER A 241 -0.18 5.83 -9.54
C SER A 241 0.28 4.39 -9.32
N GLU A 242 -0.67 3.45 -9.36
CA GLU A 242 -0.36 2.01 -9.28
C GLU A 242 0.44 1.54 -10.50
N GLU A 243 0.16 2.11 -11.68
CA GLU A 243 0.90 1.80 -12.89
C GLU A 243 2.36 2.25 -12.79
N LEU A 244 2.59 3.45 -12.24
CA LEU A 244 3.95 3.95 -12.04
C LEU A 244 4.70 3.13 -11.00
N TYR A 245 4.03 2.72 -9.91
CA TYR A 245 4.60 1.83 -8.92
C TYR A 245 5.04 0.49 -9.55
N THR A 246 4.13 -0.14 -10.31
CA THR A 246 4.42 -1.39 -11.02
C THR A 246 5.57 -1.22 -12.02
N MET A 247 5.63 -0.11 -12.73
CA MET A 247 6.72 0.22 -13.64
C MET A 247 8.06 0.28 -12.93
N TYR A 248 8.13 0.94 -11.77
CA TYR A 248 9.38 0.99 -11.00
C TYR A 248 9.78 -0.38 -10.47
N ILE A 249 8.84 -1.18 -9.96
CA ILE A 249 9.14 -2.56 -9.54
C ILE A 249 9.77 -3.34 -10.69
N GLN A 250 9.12 -3.33 -11.87
CA GLN A 250 9.62 -4.07 -13.03
C GLN A 250 11.01 -3.59 -13.47
N LYS A 251 11.25 -2.28 -13.40
CA LYS A 251 12.58 -1.72 -13.67
C LYS A 251 13.62 -2.34 -12.75
N TYR A 252 13.38 -2.34 -11.42
CA TYR A 252 14.36 -2.86 -10.46
C TYR A 252 14.52 -4.37 -10.52
N ILE A 253 13.46 -5.13 -10.82
CA ILE A 253 13.56 -6.56 -11.12
C ILE A 253 14.47 -6.81 -12.33
N ASN A 254 14.30 -6.05 -13.40
CA ASN A 254 15.16 -6.16 -14.60
C ASN A 254 16.61 -5.75 -14.33
N GLU A 255 16.87 -4.94 -13.31
CA GLU A 255 18.20 -4.59 -12.81
C GLU A 255 18.80 -5.66 -11.87
N GLY A 256 18.06 -6.76 -11.59
CA GLY A 256 18.50 -7.90 -10.81
C GLY A 256 18.16 -7.83 -9.31
N CYS A 257 17.29 -6.92 -8.89
CA CYS A 257 16.78 -6.90 -7.52
C CYS A 257 15.78 -8.05 -7.29
N ASP A 258 15.75 -8.58 -6.06
CA ASP A 258 14.66 -9.43 -5.61
C ASP A 258 13.35 -8.61 -5.42
N ASP A 259 12.22 -9.30 -5.29
CA ASP A 259 10.90 -8.68 -5.23
C ASP A 259 10.78 -7.66 -4.08
N PHE A 260 11.31 -7.99 -2.90
CA PHE A 260 11.27 -7.09 -1.74
C PHE A 260 12.10 -5.82 -1.99
N THR A 261 13.32 -5.99 -2.46
CA THR A 261 14.23 -4.86 -2.76
C THR A 261 13.67 -4.01 -3.89
N ALA A 262 13.09 -4.63 -4.93
CA ALA A 262 12.47 -3.92 -6.04
C ALA A 262 11.28 -3.06 -5.57
N GLN A 263 10.42 -3.59 -4.71
CA GLN A 263 9.29 -2.83 -4.15
C GLN A 263 9.77 -1.69 -3.24
N MET A 264 10.73 -1.93 -2.35
CA MET A 264 11.30 -0.87 -1.51
C MET A 264 11.93 0.26 -2.33
N ASN A 265 12.69 -0.09 -3.38
CA ASN A 265 13.29 0.89 -4.29
C ASN A 265 12.22 1.68 -5.05
N ALA A 266 11.14 1.01 -5.49
CA ALA A 266 10.01 1.67 -6.13
C ALA A 266 9.32 2.67 -5.19
N LEU A 267 9.09 2.29 -3.93
CA LEU A 267 8.52 3.18 -2.91
C LEU A 267 9.43 4.38 -2.61
N ASN A 268 10.73 4.14 -2.46
CA ASN A 268 11.72 5.21 -2.25
C ASN A 268 11.72 6.18 -3.44
N ARG A 269 11.67 5.65 -4.67
CA ARG A 269 11.61 6.48 -5.87
C ARG A 269 10.31 7.30 -5.96
N LEU A 270 9.18 6.70 -5.57
CA LEU A 270 7.92 7.43 -5.50
C LEU A 270 7.96 8.53 -4.44
N SER A 271 8.59 8.31 -3.28
CA SER A 271 8.67 9.30 -2.20
C SER A 271 9.41 10.58 -2.59
N GLU A 272 10.25 10.53 -3.64
CA GLU A 272 10.90 11.72 -4.20
C GLU A 272 9.91 12.66 -4.91
N ASN A 273 8.80 12.10 -5.44
CA ASN A 273 7.84 12.81 -6.27
C ASN A 273 6.45 12.96 -5.64
N TYR A 274 6.15 12.13 -4.63
CA TYR A 274 4.88 12.09 -3.93
C TYR A 274 5.07 12.34 -2.44
N LYS A 275 4.04 12.89 -1.80
CA LYS A 275 4.02 13.14 -0.34
C LYS A 275 3.69 11.86 0.42
N ILE A 276 4.53 10.85 0.26
CA ILE A 276 4.45 9.58 0.97
C ILE A 276 5.66 9.40 1.88
N LYS A 277 5.47 8.67 2.97
CA LYS A 277 6.56 8.27 3.87
C LYS A 277 6.39 6.80 4.19
N ILE A 278 7.47 6.04 4.11
CA ILE A 278 7.52 4.63 4.50
C ILE A 278 8.77 4.44 5.36
N TRP A 279 8.63 3.68 6.44
CA TRP A 279 9.77 3.34 7.30
C TRP A 279 9.59 1.94 7.90
N GLU A 280 10.68 1.24 8.11
CA GLU A 280 10.66 0.01 8.91
C GLU A 280 10.65 0.36 10.38
N VAL A 281 9.68 -0.19 11.10
CA VAL A 281 9.55 0.01 12.55
C VAL A 281 10.56 -0.89 13.24
N SER A 282 11.60 -0.28 13.78
CA SER A 282 12.67 -0.95 14.50
C SER A 282 12.74 -0.48 15.95
N HIS A 283 13.22 -1.35 16.82
CA HIS A 283 13.60 -0.94 18.14
C HIS A 283 14.96 -0.23 18.04
N ASN A 284 14.95 1.10 18.05
CA ASN A 284 16.17 1.86 18.29
C ASN A 284 16.40 1.84 19.82
N GLY A 285 17.35 1.02 20.24
CA GLY A 285 17.84 1.03 21.62
C GLY A 285 18.62 2.30 21.92
#